data_e37ac1395009fd04b0bd76d553bbe11e
#
_entry.id   e37ac1395009fd04b0bd76d553bbe11e
#
_cell.length_a   1.000
_cell.length_b   1.000
_cell.length_c   1.000
_cell.angle_alpha   90.00
_cell.angle_beta   90.00
_cell.angle_gamma   90.00
#
_symmetry.space_group_name_H-M   'P 1'
#
loop_
_entity.id
_entity.type
_entity.pdbx_description
1 polymer ?
#
loop_
_entity_poly.entity_id
_entity_poly.type
_entity_poly.pdbx_seq_one_letter_code
_entity_poly.pdbx_strand_id
1 'polypeptide(L)'
;TLGRICDYTDFFARVHATGALCVVAADLMALTVIREPGAFGTDICIGNTQRFGIPMGFGGPHAAYMSCTDALKRRMPGRLIGMSIDTLGRPAYRLALQTREQHIRRDKATSNICTAQVLLAVLAAFYAVYHGQEGLKRIGTEIHLKTKSLYKALTEAGIAIENKNFFDTLLLSVPGQADAMVQKALEAGYNIRRVDAD
;
A
#
# COMPACT_ATOMS: atom_id res chain seq x y z
N THR A 1 -1.64 6.95 7.52
CA THR A 1 -2.00 6.51 8.88
C THR A 1 -3.16 7.29 9.50
N LEU A 2 -3.30 8.56 9.17
CA LEU A 2 -4.45 9.39 9.57
C LEU A 2 -5.38 9.71 8.39
N GLY A 3 -5.24 9.02 7.28
CA GLY A 3 -6.10 9.11 6.12
C GLY A 3 -5.88 10.32 5.20
N ARG A 4 -4.92 11.19 5.52
CA ARG A 4 -4.67 12.38 4.70
C ARG A 4 -3.95 12.03 3.40
N ILE A 5 -4.48 12.48 2.27
CA ILE A 5 -3.83 12.44 0.96
C ILE A 5 -3.13 13.79 0.73
N CYS A 6 -1.85 13.73 0.36
CA CYS A 6 -1.03 14.90 0.06
C CYS A 6 -0.38 14.75 -1.31
N ASP A 7 -0.24 15.85 -2.04
CA ASP A 7 0.65 15.91 -3.20
C ASP A 7 2.07 16.18 -2.72
N TYR A 8 2.99 15.30 -3.06
CA TYR A 8 4.39 15.38 -2.66
C TYR A 8 5.31 15.81 -3.82
N THR A 9 4.78 16.23 -4.95
CA THR A 9 5.57 16.55 -6.15
C THR A 9 6.68 17.56 -5.86
N ASP A 10 6.36 18.71 -5.28
CA ASP A 10 7.34 19.76 -4.95
C ASP A 10 8.31 19.31 -3.85
N PHE A 11 7.82 18.56 -2.86
CA PHE A 11 8.68 18.02 -1.80
C PHE A 11 9.73 17.08 -2.38
N PHE A 12 9.35 16.17 -3.28
CA PHE A 12 10.26 15.22 -3.90
C PHE A 12 11.27 15.90 -4.83
N ALA A 13 10.83 16.91 -5.58
CA ALA A 13 11.77 17.72 -6.39
C ALA A 13 12.87 18.35 -5.53
N ARG A 14 12.51 18.87 -4.35
CA ARG A 14 13.48 19.44 -3.40
C ARG A 14 14.40 18.40 -2.78
N VAL A 15 13.88 17.22 -2.45
CA VAL A 15 14.68 16.11 -1.92
C VAL A 15 15.67 15.62 -2.96
N HIS A 16 15.25 15.42 -4.21
CA HIS A 16 16.12 15.00 -5.31
C HIS A 16 17.24 16.02 -5.60
N ALA A 17 16.96 17.31 -5.44
CA ALA A 17 17.98 18.35 -5.58
C ALA A 17 19.15 18.19 -4.58
N THR A 18 18.95 17.47 -3.46
CA THR A 18 20.03 17.14 -2.51
C THR A 18 20.75 15.81 -2.83
N GLY A 19 20.31 15.08 -3.85
CA GLY A 19 20.81 13.75 -4.18
C GLY A 19 20.20 12.61 -3.34
N ALA A 20 19.21 12.89 -2.50
CA ALA A 20 18.53 11.88 -1.69
C ALA A 20 17.41 11.18 -2.48
N LEU A 21 17.08 9.95 -2.08
CA LEU A 21 16.00 9.16 -2.66
C LEU A 21 14.69 9.34 -1.89
N CYS A 22 13.58 9.26 -2.62
CA CYS A 22 12.24 9.34 -2.06
C CYS A 22 11.60 7.96 -2.00
N VAL A 23 11.18 7.55 -0.79
CA VAL A 23 10.48 6.28 -0.54
C VAL A 23 9.06 6.56 -0.08
N VAL A 24 8.08 5.94 -0.72
CA VAL A 24 6.65 6.04 -0.33
C VAL A 24 6.17 4.69 0.19
N ALA A 25 5.54 4.71 1.35
CA ALA A 25 4.74 3.60 1.83
C ALA A 25 3.27 3.87 1.45
N ALA A 26 2.72 3.10 0.51
CA ALA A 26 1.40 3.35 -0.06
C ALA A 26 0.43 2.18 0.20
N ASP A 27 -0.85 2.54 0.36
CA ASP A 27 -1.95 1.58 0.39
C ASP A 27 -2.29 1.14 -1.04
N LEU A 28 -2.08 -0.13 -1.33
CA LEU A 28 -2.29 -0.70 -2.66
C LEU A 28 -3.74 -0.55 -3.15
N MET A 29 -4.74 -0.60 -2.25
CA MET A 29 -6.15 -0.40 -2.63
C MET A 29 -6.42 1.07 -2.98
N ALA A 30 -5.85 2.02 -2.26
CA ALA A 30 -5.98 3.43 -2.59
C ALA A 30 -5.39 3.75 -3.97
N LEU A 31 -4.28 3.09 -4.35
CA LEU A 31 -3.65 3.26 -5.67
C LEU A 31 -4.52 2.81 -6.85
N THR A 32 -5.64 2.14 -6.61
CA THR A 32 -6.60 1.82 -7.68
C THR A 32 -7.40 3.02 -8.16
N VAL A 33 -7.42 4.12 -7.38
CA VAL A 33 -8.22 5.34 -7.67
C VAL A 33 -7.43 6.64 -7.51
N ILE A 34 -6.27 6.63 -6.86
CA ILE A 34 -5.40 7.80 -6.75
C ILE A 34 -4.16 7.65 -7.63
N ARG A 35 -3.51 8.77 -7.93
CA ARG A 35 -2.30 8.82 -8.75
C ARG A 35 -1.20 7.97 -8.13
N GLU A 36 -0.55 7.16 -8.95
CA GLU A 36 0.56 6.30 -8.54
C GLU A 36 1.80 7.11 -8.14
N PRO A 37 2.54 6.65 -7.11
CA PRO A 37 3.71 7.36 -6.60
C PRO A 37 4.83 7.59 -7.63
N GLY A 38 4.99 6.69 -8.59
CA GLY A 38 5.99 6.83 -9.65
C GLY A 38 5.76 8.06 -10.53
N ALA A 39 4.50 8.50 -10.72
CA ALA A 39 4.17 9.65 -11.56
C ALA A 39 4.55 11.02 -10.97
N PHE A 40 4.93 11.07 -9.69
CA PHE A 40 5.43 12.28 -9.03
C PHE A 40 6.84 12.13 -8.44
N GLY A 41 7.64 11.20 -8.99
CA GLY A 41 9.06 11.13 -8.72
C GLY A 41 9.48 10.21 -7.55
N THR A 42 8.64 9.26 -7.14
CA THR A 42 9.03 8.27 -6.14
C THR A 42 10.08 7.31 -6.70
N ASP A 43 11.18 7.12 -5.98
CA ASP A 43 12.23 6.17 -6.36
C ASP A 43 11.90 4.74 -5.94
N ILE A 44 11.28 4.58 -4.77
CA ILE A 44 10.88 3.28 -4.21
C ILE A 44 9.47 3.41 -3.62
N CYS A 45 8.58 2.51 -4.00
CA CYS A 45 7.27 2.38 -3.37
C CYS A 45 7.15 1.01 -2.68
N ILE A 46 6.70 1.00 -1.44
CA ILE A 46 6.50 -0.19 -0.63
C ILE A 46 5.10 -0.21 -0.02
N GLY A 47 4.66 -1.36 0.40
CA GLY A 47 3.41 -1.54 1.13
C GLY A 47 3.09 -3.00 1.35
N ASN A 48 1.92 -3.28 1.88
CA ASN A 48 1.44 -4.64 2.03
C ASN A 48 0.28 -4.94 1.05
N THR A 49 0.03 -6.22 0.85
CA THR A 49 -1.02 -6.69 -0.07
C THR A 49 -2.27 -7.19 0.66
N GLN A 50 -2.40 -6.97 1.96
CA GLN A 50 -3.50 -7.52 2.76
C GLN A 50 -4.87 -7.13 2.22
N ARG A 51 -5.03 -5.92 1.72
CA ARG A 51 -6.29 -5.43 1.15
C ARG A 51 -6.68 -6.07 -0.19
N PHE A 52 -5.81 -6.89 -0.75
CA PHE A 52 -6.09 -7.70 -1.94
C PHE A 52 -6.55 -9.10 -1.54
N GLY A 53 -7.69 -9.17 -0.81
CA GLY A 53 -8.38 -10.41 -0.48
C GLY A 53 -7.76 -11.26 0.62
N ILE A 54 -6.80 -10.74 1.40
CA ILE A 54 -6.17 -11.50 2.48
C ILE A 54 -6.96 -11.30 3.78
N PRO A 55 -7.46 -12.38 4.41
CA PRO A 55 -8.17 -12.29 5.68
C PRO A 55 -7.24 -11.89 6.83
N MET A 56 -7.82 -11.42 7.92
CA MET A 56 -7.08 -11.01 9.13
C MET A 56 -6.28 -12.15 9.78
N GLY A 57 -6.78 -13.39 9.72
CA GLY A 57 -6.04 -14.60 10.04
C GLY A 57 -5.36 -14.60 11.42
N PHE A 58 -6.06 -14.17 12.48
CA PHE A 58 -5.61 -14.17 13.88
C PHE A 58 -4.31 -13.38 14.17
N GLY A 59 -3.85 -12.55 13.29
CA GLY A 59 -2.65 -11.74 13.50
C GLY A 59 -2.30 -10.88 12.30
N GLY A 60 -3.15 -10.93 11.27
CA GLY A 60 -3.00 -10.10 10.07
C GLY A 60 -1.78 -10.45 9.21
N PRO A 61 -1.43 -11.75 9.04
CA PRO A 61 -0.32 -12.10 8.17
C PRO A 61 -0.62 -11.66 6.74
N HIS A 62 0.38 -11.08 6.07
CA HIS A 62 0.25 -10.57 4.71
C HIS A 62 1.58 -10.64 3.97
N ALA A 63 1.53 -10.55 2.64
CA ALA A 63 2.70 -10.30 1.83
C ALA A 63 2.91 -8.80 1.65
N ALA A 64 4.13 -8.40 1.32
CA ALA A 64 4.48 -7.04 0.96
C ALA A 64 4.64 -6.91 -0.56
N TYR A 65 4.57 -5.68 -1.05
CA TYR A 65 5.02 -5.34 -2.39
C TYR A 65 6.14 -4.30 -2.33
N MET A 66 6.97 -4.29 -3.33
CA MET A 66 8.01 -3.30 -3.53
C MET A 66 8.16 -3.03 -5.03
N SER A 67 8.20 -1.77 -5.40
CA SER A 67 8.57 -1.31 -6.72
C SER A 67 9.65 -0.25 -6.62
N CYS A 68 10.47 -0.12 -7.65
CA CYS A 68 11.52 0.90 -7.70
C CYS A 68 11.77 1.36 -9.15
N THR A 69 12.46 2.46 -9.28
CA THR A 69 12.99 2.92 -10.57
C THR A 69 13.97 1.92 -11.16
N ASP A 70 14.14 1.94 -12.47
CA ASP A 70 15.08 1.04 -13.18
C ASP A 70 16.52 1.14 -12.66
N ALA A 71 16.94 2.33 -12.25
CA ALA A 71 18.27 2.56 -11.67
C ALA A 71 18.55 1.74 -10.39
N LEU A 72 17.50 1.42 -9.64
CA LEU A 72 17.60 0.71 -8.36
C LEU A 72 17.33 -0.80 -8.46
N LYS A 73 16.91 -1.31 -9.61
CA LYS A 73 16.51 -2.73 -9.79
C LYS A 73 17.57 -3.74 -9.32
N ARG A 74 18.86 -3.41 -9.46
CA ARG A 74 19.95 -4.29 -9.01
C ARG A 74 20.16 -4.31 -7.50
N ARG A 75 19.56 -3.36 -6.78
CA ARG A 75 19.62 -3.26 -5.32
C ARG A 75 18.36 -3.81 -4.62
N MET A 76 17.33 -4.18 -5.38
CA MET A 76 16.14 -4.78 -4.80
C MET A 76 16.48 -6.08 -4.07
N PRO A 77 15.92 -6.32 -2.87
CA PRO A 77 16.03 -7.61 -2.21
C PRO A 77 15.23 -8.69 -2.96
N GLY A 78 15.49 -9.95 -2.64
CA GLY A 78 14.75 -11.08 -3.19
C GLY A 78 15.17 -11.49 -4.60
N ARG A 79 14.43 -12.43 -5.15
CA ARG A 79 14.62 -12.98 -6.49
C ARG A 79 13.71 -12.25 -7.46
N LEU A 80 14.28 -11.80 -8.57
CA LEU A 80 13.53 -11.19 -9.66
C LEU A 80 13.30 -12.21 -10.76
N ILE A 81 12.05 -12.33 -11.18
CA ILE A 81 11.65 -13.17 -12.31
C ILE A 81 11.37 -12.26 -13.50
N GLY A 82 12.00 -12.55 -14.60
CA GLY A 82 11.79 -11.88 -15.87
C GLY A 82 11.09 -12.79 -16.87
N MET A 83 10.43 -12.18 -17.85
CA MET A 83 9.91 -12.88 -19.01
C MET A 83 11.01 -13.01 -20.06
N SER A 84 11.16 -14.20 -20.59
CA SER A 84 12.08 -14.56 -21.68
C SER A 84 11.37 -15.43 -22.69
N ILE A 85 12.08 -16.08 -23.57
CA ILE A 85 11.58 -17.08 -24.50
C ILE A 85 12.29 -18.42 -24.28
N ASP A 86 11.59 -19.54 -24.48
CA ASP A 86 12.17 -20.86 -24.46
C ASP A 86 12.84 -21.20 -25.83
N THR A 87 13.40 -22.40 -25.93
CA THR A 87 14.04 -22.86 -27.18
C THR A 87 13.08 -23.01 -28.37
N LEU A 88 11.80 -23.01 -28.12
CA LEU A 88 10.73 -23.09 -29.14
C LEU A 88 10.13 -21.71 -29.46
N GLY A 89 10.69 -20.62 -28.90
CA GLY A 89 10.21 -19.26 -29.11
C GLY A 89 8.95 -18.88 -28.29
N ARG A 90 8.55 -19.69 -27.30
CA ARG A 90 7.36 -19.43 -26.47
C ARG A 90 7.74 -18.61 -25.23
N PRO A 91 6.86 -17.76 -24.68
CA PRO A 91 7.09 -17.04 -23.44
C PRO A 91 7.46 -18.01 -22.30
N ALA A 92 8.54 -17.70 -21.58
CA ALA A 92 9.03 -18.49 -20.46
C ALA A 92 9.57 -17.58 -19.35
N TYR A 93 9.26 -17.92 -18.10
CA TYR A 93 9.79 -17.20 -16.94
C TYR A 93 11.17 -17.75 -16.55
N ARG A 94 12.06 -16.83 -16.17
CA ARG A 94 13.39 -17.19 -15.67
C ARG A 94 13.88 -16.20 -14.63
N LEU A 95 14.82 -16.60 -13.81
CA LEU A 95 15.52 -15.70 -12.90
C LEU A 95 16.25 -14.62 -13.71
N ALA A 96 15.94 -13.36 -13.39
CA ALA A 96 16.62 -12.19 -13.91
C ALA A 96 17.59 -11.63 -12.87
N LEU A 97 18.64 -10.91 -13.30
CA LEU A 97 19.65 -10.31 -12.42
C LEU A 97 20.27 -11.33 -11.44
N GLN A 98 20.72 -12.43 -11.98
CA GLN A 98 21.33 -13.57 -11.25
C GLN A 98 22.53 -13.18 -10.38
N THR A 99 23.03 -14.14 -9.61
CA THR A 99 24.19 -14.00 -8.69
C THR A 99 23.93 -13.05 -7.50
N ARG A 100 22.72 -13.06 -6.98
CA ARG A 100 22.32 -12.28 -5.79
C ARG A 100 22.19 -13.15 -4.54
N GLU A 101 22.24 -14.45 -4.71
CA GLU A 101 21.96 -15.47 -3.70
C GLU A 101 23.07 -15.56 -2.65
N GLN A 102 22.71 -15.82 -1.40
CA GLN A 102 23.65 -15.95 -0.30
C GLN A 102 24.66 -17.10 -0.49
N HIS A 103 24.24 -18.21 -1.05
CA HIS A 103 25.12 -19.35 -1.32
C HIS A 103 26.15 -19.07 -2.42
N ILE A 104 25.94 -18.02 -3.23
CA ILE A 104 26.88 -17.60 -4.28
C ILE A 104 27.75 -16.44 -3.79
N ARG A 105 27.11 -15.40 -3.26
CA ARG A 105 27.75 -14.11 -2.89
C ARG A 105 28.17 -14.00 -1.44
N ARG A 106 27.76 -14.93 -0.58
CA ARG A 106 28.04 -14.98 0.86
C ARG A 106 27.61 -13.66 1.54
N ASP A 107 28.53 -12.98 2.21
CA ASP A 107 28.31 -11.69 2.90
C ASP A 107 27.90 -10.53 1.97
N LYS A 108 28.19 -10.62 0.69
CA LYS A 108 27.83 -9.62 -0.33
C LYS A 108 26.50 -9.91 -1.02
N ALA A 109 25.74 -10.87 -0.55
CA ALA A 109 24.43 -11.21 -1.12
C ALA A 109 23.42 -10.11 -0.85
N THR A 110 22.57 -9.82 -1.84
CA THR A 110 21.41 -8.92 -1.72
C THR A 110 20.09 -9.68 -1.57
N SER A 111 20.14 -11.02 -1.58
CA SER A 111 18.99 -11.91 -1.48
C SER A 111 19.15 -12.82 -0.27
N ASN A 112 18.75 -12.33 0.91
CA ASN A 112 18.82 -13.04 2.19
C ASN A 112 17.44 -13.35 2.77
N ILE A 113 16.43 -13.49 1.93
CA ILE A 113 15.07 -13.81 2.38
C ILE A 113 15.02 -15.30 2.75
N CYS A 114 14.73 -15.58 4.01
CA CYS A 114 14.64 -16.93 4.54
C CYS A 114 13.24 -17.50 4.36
N THR A 115 12.22 -16.84 4.93
CA THR A 115 10.82 -17.26 4.86
C THR A 115 10.03 -16.21 4.10
N ALA A 116 9.28 -16.64 3.09
CA ALA A 116 8.44 -15.78 2.32
C ALA A 116 6.96 -16.09 2.59
N GLN A 117 6.13 -15.05 2.59
CA GLN A 117 4.67 -15.14 2.65
C GLN A 117 4.11 -15.53 1.26
N VAL A 118 4.60 -16.63 0.70
CA VAL A 118 4.32 -17.02 -0.69
C VAL A 118 2.83 -17.24 -0.94
N LEU A 119 2.15 -17.99 -0.06
CA LEU A 119 0.72 -18.24 -0.23
C LEU A 119 -0.08 -16.93 -0.24
N LEU A 120 0.23 -16.00 0.66
CA LEU A 120 -0.45 -14.72 0.76
C LEU A 120 -0.15 -13.83 -0.46
N ALA A 121 1.08 -13.89 -0.99
CA ALA A 121 1.42 -13.20 -2.24
C ALA A 121 0.65 -13.78 -3.43
N VAL A 122 0.51 -15.10 -3.52
CA VAL A 122 -0.27 -15.79 -4.55
C VAL A 122 -1.75 -15.42 -4.46
N LEU A 123 -2.34 -15.43 -3.25
CA LEU A 123 -3.73 -15.02 -3.04
C LEU A 123 -3.97 -13.57 -3.50
N ALA A 124 -3.08 -12.66 -3.12
CA ALA A 124 -3.18 -11.26 -3.55
C ALA A 124 -3.07 -11.11 -5.08
N ALA A 125 -2.19 -11.87 -5.72
CA ALA A 125 -2.07 -11.88 -7.18
C ALA A 125 -3.33 -12.43 -7.84
N PHE A 126 -3.90 -13.54 -7.35
CA PHE A 126 -5.16 -14.08 -7.85
C PHE A 126 -6.34 -13.13 -7.66
N TYR A 127 -6.39 -12.41 -6.53
CA TYR A 127 -7.38 -11.36 -6.32
C TYR A 127 -7.30 -10.29 -7.42
N ALA A 128 -6.09 -9.82 -7.71
CA ALA A 128 -5.88 -8.84 -8.78
C ALA A 128 -6.27 -9.39 -10.17
N VAL A 129 -5.90 -10.62 -10.48
CA VAL A 129 -6.25 -11.28 -11.75
C VAL A 129 -7.76 -11.50 -11.88
N TYR A 130 -8.42 -11.95 -10.79
CA TYR A 130 -9.87 -12.22 -10.78
C TYR A 130 -10.69 -10.94 -11.02
N HIS A 131 -10.35 -9.87 -10.35
CA HIS A 131 -11.09 -8.60 -10.50
C HIS A 131 -10.69 -7.81 -11.74
N GLY A 132 -9.46 -7.95 -12.20
CA GLY A 132 -8.89 -7.16 -13.29
C GLY A 132 -8.83 -5.66 -12.93
N GLN A 133 -8.35 -4.86 -13.87
CA GLN A 133 -8.19 -3.42 -13.69
C GLN A 133 -9.50 -2.72 -13.32
N GLU A 134 -10.56 -2.98 -14.08
CA GLU A 134 -11.86 -2.34 -13.89
C GLU A 134 -12.53 -2.78 -12.58
N GLY A 135 -12.39 -4.06 -12.20
CA GLY A 135 -12.92 -4.57 -10.94
C GLY A 135 -12.22 -3.94 -9.73
N LEU A 136 -10.90 -3.84 -9.74
CA LEU A 136 -10.13 -3.19 -8.68
C LEU A 136 -10.49 -1.71 -8.55
N LYS A 137 -10.59 -0.98 -9.67
CA LYS A 137 -11.00 0.42 -9.69
C LYS A 137 -12.41 0.61 -9.13
N ARG A 138 -13.35 -0.27 -9.50
CA ARG A 138 -14.72 -0.27 -8.96
C ARG A 138 -14.70 -0.46 -7.44
N ILE A 139 -13.96 -1.46 -6.92
CA ILE A 139 -13.84 -1.72 -5.47
C ILE A 139 -13.29 -0.48 -4.75
N GLY A 140 -12.19 0.09 -5.23
CA GLY A 140 -11.62 1.31 -4.64
C GLY A 140 -12.57 2.49 -4.67
N THR A 141 -13.29 2.68 -5.77
CA THR A 141 -14.30 3.73 -5.91
C THR A 141 -15.45 3.54 -4.93
N GLU A 142 -15.98 2.32 -4.78
CA GLU A 142 -17.05 2.02 -3.82
C GLU A 142 -16.63 2.29 -2.38
N ILE A 143 -15.40 1.91 -2.00
CA ILE A 143 -14.84 2.20 -0.68
C ILE A 143 -14.81 3.72 -0.45
N HIS A 144 -14.30 4.48 -1.41
CA HIS A 144 -14.23 5.93 -1.34
C HIS A 144 -15.61 6.59 -1.24
N LEU A 145 -16.58 6.13 -2.03
CA LEU A 145 -17.94 6.66 -2.00
C LEU A 145 -18.64 6.43 -0.66
N LYS A 146 -18.45 5.27 -0.02
CA LYS A 146 -18.96 5.00 1.32
C LYS A 146 -18.34 5.96 2.35
N THR A 147 -17.04 6.18 2.28
CA THR A 147 -16.34 7.13 3.16
C THR A 147 -16.82 8.56 2.91
N LYS A 148 -17.05 8.95 1.66
CA LYS A 148 -17.61 10.25 1.30
C LYS A 148 -19.02 10.45 1.85
N SER A 149 -19.86 9.41 1.84
CA SER A 149 -21.19 9.47 2.46
C SER A 149 -21.09 9.67 3.98
N LEU A 150 -20.18 8.95 4.64
CA LEU A 150 -19.90 9.14 6.08
C LEU A 150 -19.37 10.55 6.36
N TYR A 151 -18.42 11.05 5.56
CA TYR A 151 -17.90 12.41 5.66
C TYR A 151 -19.03 13.44 5.63
N LYS A 152 -19.97 13.30 4.68
CA LYS A 152 -21.12 14.20 4.55
C LYS A 152 -22.00 14.14 5.80
N ALA A 153 -22.37 12.95 6.26
CA ALA A 153 -23.23 12.80 7.44
C ALA A 153 -22.58 13.38 8.72
N LEU A 154 -21.29 13.16 8.93
CA LEU A 154 -20.55 13.70 10.07
C LEU A 154 -20.47 15.23 10.01
N THR A 155 -20.24 15.79 8.83
CA THR A 155 -20.19 17.25 8.63
C THR A 155 -21.56 17.87 8.87
N GLU A 156 -22.65 17.27 8.39
CA GLU A 156 -24.02 17.71 8.64
C GLU A 156 -24.40 17.62 10.13
N ALA A 157 -23.81 16.67 10.87
CA ALA A 157 -23.94 16.55 12.32
C ALA A 157 -23.05 17.55 13.11
N GLY A 158 -22.29 18.42 12.43
CA GLY A 158 -21.43 19.42 13.06
C GLY A 158 -20.10 18.87 13.59
N ILE A 159 -19.70 17.67 13.22
CA ILE A 159 -18.42 17.06 13.65
C ILE A 159 -17.31 17.60 12.75
N ALA A 160 -16.24 18.13 13.36
CA ALA A 160 -15.08 18.61 12.66
C ALA A 160 -14.22 17.45 12.11
N ILE A 161 -13.87 17.52 10.83
CA ILE A 161 -13.04 16.55 10.14
C ILE A 161 -11.75 17.22 9.67
N GLU A 162 -10.60 16.72 10.15
CA GLU A 162 -9.29 17.32 9.91
C GLU A 162 -8.76 17.09 8.48
N ASN A 163 -9.01 15.92 7.93
CA ASN A 163 -8.52 15.56 6.60
C ASN A 163 -9.58 15.74 5.53
N LYS A 164 -9.49 16.83 4.79
CA LYS A 164 -10.41 17.13 3.67
C LYS A 164 -10.15 16.24 2.44
N ASN A 165 -8.91 15.83 2.22
CA ASN A 165 -8.51 14.92 1.16
C ASN A 165 -8.24 13.53 1.77
N PHE A 166 -9.04 12.56 1.42
CA PHE A 166 -9.01 11.21 1.99
C PHE A 166 -9.36 10.15 0.94
N PHE A 167 -8.99 8.91 1.23
CA PHE A 167 -9.48 7.74 0.49
C PHE A 167 -10.60 7.05 1.28
N ASP A 168 -10.30 6.46 2.42
CA ASP A 168 -11.20 5.62 3.21
C ASP A 168 -11.10 5.85 4.73
N THR A 169 -10.33 6.81 5.16
CA THR A 169 -10.08 7.08 6.58
C THR A 169 -10.32 8.55 6.87
N LEU A 170 -11.15 8.83 7.89
CA LEU A 170 -11.44 10.17 8.38
C LEU A 170 -10.81 10.37 9.76
N LEU A 171 -10.22 11.54 9.98
CA LEU A 171 -9.74 11.98 11.28
C LEU A 171 -10.72 13.03 11.82
N LEU A 172 -11.35 12.70 12.94
CA LEU A 172 -12.33 13.56 13.59
C LEU A 172 -11.66 14.34 14.73
N SER A 173 -12.01 15.60 14.90
CA SER A 173 -11.66 16.41 16.05
C SER A 173 -12.90 16.57 16.94
N VAL A 174 -12.84 16.02 18.15
CA VAL A 174 -13.95 15.97 19.11
C VAL A 174 -13.46 16.25 20.53
N PRO A 175 -12.98 17.49 20.81
CA PRO A 175 -12.33 17.85 22.08
C PRO A 175 -13.14 17.42 23.30
N GLY A 176 -12.49 16.65 24.20
CA GLY A 176 -13.09 16.17 25.45
C GLY A 176 -14.18 15.09 25.26
N GLN A 177 -14.46 14.62 24.04
CA GLN A 177 -15.51 13.64 23.78
C GLN A 177 -14.96 12.33 23.13
N ALA A 178 -13.67 12.24 22.88
CA ALA A 178 -13.07 11.12 22.15
C ALA A 178 -13.38 9.77 22.82
N ASP A 179 -13.21 9.63 24.14
CA ASP A 179 -13.47 8.40 24.87
C ASP A 179 -14.96 8.01 24.85
N ALA A 180 -15.84 8.99 25.05
CA ALA A 180 -17.28 8.74 25.01
C ALA A 180 -17.75 8.30 23.61
N MET A 181 -17.16 8.87 22.56
CA MET A 181 -17.47 8.50 21.18
C MET A 181 -16.95 7.10 20.84
N VAL A 182 -15.73 6.76 21.25
CA VAL A 182 -15.17 5.41 21.09
C VAL A 182 -16.05 4.38 21.80
N GLN A 183 -16.44 4.66 23.04
CA GLN A 183 -17.30 3.77 23.81
C GLN A 183 -18.66 3.54 23.15
N LYS A 184 -19.33 4.62 22.70
CA LYS A 184 -20.62 4.52 22.00
C LYS A 184 -20.49 3.74 20.68
N ALA A 185 -19.40 3.94 19.94
CA ALA A 185 -19.16 3.20 18.72
C ALA A 185 -18.99 1.69 19.02
N LEU A 186 -18.23 1.36 20.07
CA LEU A 186 -18.03 -0.03 20.51
C LEU A 186 -19.35 -0.70 20.93
N GLU A 187 -20.19 -0.01 21.69
CA GLU A 187 -21.51 -0.50 22.06
C GLU A 187 -22.43 -0.74 20.85
N ALA A 188 -22.25 0.06 19.79
CA ALA A 188 -22.94 -0.11 18.51
C ALA A 188 -22.27 -1.15 17.58
N GLY A 189 -21.22 -1.83 18.04
CA GLY A 189 -20.48 -2.84 17.27
C GLY A 189 -19.43 -2.30 16.30
N TYR A 190 -19.02 -1.03 16.44
CA TYR A 190 -17.98 -0.42 15.61
C TYR A 190 -16.71 -0.19 16.41
N ASN A 191 -15.58 -0.65 15.87
CA ASN A 191 -14.27 -0.41 16.46
C ASN A 191 -13.60 0.77 15.75
N ILE A 192 -13.54 1.92 16.43
CA ILE A 192 -12.83 3.11 15.94
C ILE A 192 -11.59 3.37 16.79
N ARG A 193 -10.57 3.97 16.17
CA ARG A 193 -9.28 4.20 16.84
C ARG A 193 -9.25 5.59 17.47
N ARG A 194 -8.93 5.65 18.76
CA ARG A 194 -8.48 6.87 19.40
C ARG A 194 -7.04 7.19 18.98
N VAL A 195 -6.75 8.43 18.64
CA VAL A 195 -5.41 8.90 18.24
C VAL A 195 -4.74 9.63 19.41
N ASP A 196 -5.43 10.55 20.04
CA ASP A 196 -4.99 11.35 21.19
C ASP A 196 -6.17 11.67 22.11
N ALA A 197 -5.99 12.62 23.02
CA ALA A 197 -7.01 12.98 24.01
C ALA A 197 -8.14 13.85 23.43
N ASP A 198 -7.95 14.44 22.24
CA ASP A 198 -8.87 15.37 21.56
C ASP A 198 -9.42 14.77 20.21
#